data_dc8c5ab585f1fd5d6f42b86ba9651fcf
#
_entry.id   dc8c5ab585f1fd5d6f42b86ba9651fcf
#
_cell.length_a   1.000
_cell.length_b   1.000
_cell.length_c   1.000
_cell.angle_alpha   90.00
_cell.angle_beta   90.00
_cell.angle_gamma   90.00
#
_symmetry.space_group_name_H-M   'P 1'
#
loop_
_entity.id
_entity.type
_entity.pdbx_description
1 polymer ?
#
loop_
_entity_poly.entity_id
_entity_poly.type
_entity_poly.pdbx_seq_one_letter_code
_entity_poly.pdbx_strand_id
1 'polypeptide(L)'
;MKTRLAWLLAALLAGCAGYDPGGLMPGATVGAITERMGPPTGEYPLPGGGKRLEYARGPFGKHTYMLDLDAQGRLSGWQQVLTEARFNAVMVGTPGEQILFEFGHPAQQQHIGRQHLTVWSYRYWTPVCQWFQVSVGDDGKVVETGYGIDPMCDYNDHDNDSRT
;
A
#
# COMPACT_ATOMS: atom_id res chain seq x y z
N MET A 1 23.08 43.82 -0.91
CA MET A 1 22.55 42.79 -1.83
C MET A 1 22.96 41.33 -1.49
N LYS A 2 23.71 41.06 -0.42
CA LYS A 2 24.20 39.68 -0.07
C LYS A 2 23.28 38.90 0.89
N THR A 3 22.34 39.54 1.57
CA THR A 3 21.47 38.95 2.58
C THR A 3 20.18 38.29 2.03
N ARG A 4 19.77 38.60 0.81
CA ARG A 4 18.55 38.02 0.20
C ARG A 4 18.79 36.67 -0.50
N LEU A 5 20.05 36.31 -0.79
CA LEU A 5 20.40 35.07 -1.43
C LEU A 5 20.44 33.89 -0.45
N ALA A 6 20.66 34.15 0.84
CA ALA A 6 20.70 33.12 1.89
C ALA A 6 19.31 32.54 2.23
N TRP A 7 18.23 33.28 2.02
CA TRP A 7 16.86 32.85 2.30
C TRP A 7 16.27 31.95 1.21
N LEU A 8 16.81 32.01 -0.01
CA LEU A 8 16.37 31.19 -1.12
C LEU A 8 16.96 29.75 -1.08
N LEU A 9 18.09 29.54 -0.39
CA LEU A 9 18.67 28.19 -0.23
C LEU A 9 18.02 27.38 0.89
N ALA A 10 17.32 28.00 1.83
CA ALA A 10 16.67 27.30 2.94
C ALA A 10 15.34 26.59 2.54
N ALA A 11 14.77 26.95 1.39
CA ALA A 11 13.47 26.40 0.95
C ALA A 11 13.57 25.08 0.18
N LEU A 12 14.76 24.55 -0.08
CA LEU A 12 14.98 23.31 -0.85
C LEU A 12 15.15 22.06 0.01
N LEU A 13 15.00 22.16 1.32
CA LEU A 13 14.93 21.02 2.24
C LEU A 13 13.48 20.58 2.52
N ALA A 14 12.60 20.65 1.52
CA ALA A 14 11.32 19.92 1.58
C ALA A 14 11.66 18.43 1.60
N GLY A 15 11.70 17.87 2.81
CA GLY A 15 12.12 16.51 3.08
C GLY A 15 11.39 15.52 2.20
N CYS A 16 12.10 14.61 1.58
CA CYS A 16 11.51 13.45 0.92
C CYS A 16 10.67 12.72 1.96
N ALA A 17 9.36 12.64 1.75
CA ALA A 17 8.49 11.81 2.56
C ALA A 17 9.08 10.39 2.60
N GLY A 18 9.26 9.85 3.80
CA GLY A 18 9.88 8.54 3.99
C GLY A 18 9.05 7.43 3.32
N TYR A 19 9.73 6.42 2.82
CA TYR A 19 9.05 5.28 2.21
C TYR A 19 8.36 4.39 3.25
N ASP A 20 8.89 4.32 4.46
CA ASP A 20 8.43 3.44 5.53
C ASP A 20 8.20 4.21 6.86
N PRO A 21 7.41 3.66 7.79
CA PRO A 21 7.14 4.26 9.08
C PRO A 21 8.28 4.08 10.10
N GLY A 22 9.44 3.56 9.72
CA GLY A 22 10.56 3.35 10.63
C GLY A 22 10.94 4.63 11.37
N GLY A 23 11.13 4.54 12.68
CA GLY A 23 11.38 5.68 13.57
C GLY A 23 10.11 6.35 14.13
N LEU A 24 8.90 6.02 13.66
CA LEU A 24 7.67 6.39 14.34
C LEU A 24 7.48 5.52 15.59
N MET A 25 7.33 6.16 16.73
CA MET A 25 7.10 5.49 18.01
C MET A 25 5.62 5.52 18.37
N PRO A 26 5.11 4.54 19.15
CA PRO A 26 3.78 4.63 19.74
C PRO A 26 3.58 5.98 20.44
N GLY A 27 2.40 6.57 20.28
CA GLY A 27 2.08 7.92 20.74
C GLY A 27 2.38 9.04 19.75
N ALA A 28 3.02 8.77 18.61
CA ALA A 28 3.23 9.76 17.55
C ALA A 28 1.89 10.36 17.09
N THR A 29 1.87 11.67 16.82
CA THR A 29 0.69 12.38 16.33
C THR A 29 0.49 12.18 14.84
N VAL A 30 -0.74 12.39 14.34
CA VAL A 30 -1.05 12.41 12.90
C VAL A 30 -0.12 13.37 12.15
N GLY A 31 0.17 14.55 12.74
CA GLY A 31 1.09 15.52 12.14
C GLY A 31 2.49 14.96 11.92
N ALA A 32 3.06 14.29 12.93
CA ALA A 32 4.38 13.66 12.83
C ALA A 32 4.39 12.50 11.80
N ILE A 33 3.29 11.74 11.73
CA ILE A 33 3.12 10.68 10.73
C ILE A 33 3.09 11.28 9.32
N THR A 34 2.28 12.34 9.12
CA THR A 34 2.14 12.99 7.81
C THR A 34 3.42 13.69 7.37
N GLU A 35 4.15 14.31 8.31
CA GLU A 35 5.45 14.91 8.03
C GLU A 35 6.46 13.86 7.52
N ARG A 36 6.45 12.66 8.12
CA ARG A 36 7.37 11.59 7.73
C ARG A 36 6.95 10.87 6.46
N MET A 37 5.67 10.52 6.32
CA MET A 37 5.18 9.60 5.29
C MET A 37 4.36 10.27 4.19
N GLY A 38 4.05 11.55 4.34
CA GLY A 38 3.11 12.24 3.49
C GLY A 38 1.64 11.96 3.88
N PRO A 39 0.67 12.35 3.04
CA PRO A 39 -0.74 12.06 3.29
C PRO A 39 -1.01 10.55 3.14
N PRO A 40 -1.95 9.98 3.93
CA PRO A 40 -2.36 8.59 3.77
C PRO A 40 -3.09 8.39 2.43
N THR A 41 -3.05 7.17 1.91
CA THR A 41 -3.76 6.75 0.69
C THR A 41 -5.19 6.29 0.98
N GLY A 42 -5.50 5.99 2.23
CA GLY A 42 -6.83 5.62 2.70
C GLY A 42 -6.95 5.76 4.21
N GLU A 43 -8.18 5.87 4.68
CA GLU A 43 -8.51 5.94 6.11
C GLU A 43 -9.71 5.03 6.39
N TYR A 44 -9.63 4.26 7.46
CA TYR A 44 -10.67 3.32 7.88
C TYR A 44 -10.99 3.51 9.35
N PRO A 45 -12.27 3.46 9.75
CA PRO A 45 -12.63 3.51 11.17
C PRO A 45 -12.19 2.25 11.90
N LEU A 46 -11.75 2.42 13.14
CA LEU A 46 -11.46 1.31 14.05
C LEU A 46 -12.51 1.24 15.16
N PRO A 47 -12.77 0.05 15.71
CA PRO A 47 -13.57 -0.07 16.94
C PRO A 47 -13.01 0.82 18.04
N GLY A 48 -13.89 1.43 18.84
CA GLY A 48 -13.49 2.30 19.95
C GLY A 48 -13.14 3.74 19.55
N GLY A 49 -13.44 4.17 18.32
CA GLY A 49 -13.27 5.55 17.86
C GLY A 49 -11.89 5.90 17.33
N GLY A 50 -11.02 4.91 17.19
CA GLY A 50 -9.73 5.06 16.50
C GLY A 50 -9.88 5.05 14.99
N LYS A 51 -8.76 5.19 14.26
CA LYS A 51 -8.71 5.05 12.81
C LYS A 51 -7.45 4.33 12.36
N ARG A 52 -7.53 3.63 11.23
CA ARG A 52 -6.43 3.06 10.50
C ARG A 52 -6.08 3.96 9.32
N LEU A 53 -4.81 4.32 9.20
CA LEU A 53 -4.27 5.03 8.04
C LEU A 53 -3.57 4.05 7.13
N GLU A 54 -3.89 4.11 5.84
CA GLU A 54 -3.24 3.34 4.81
C GLU A 54 -2.13 4.16 4.14
N TYR A 55 -1.01 3.50 3.90
CA TYR A 55 0.09 4.01 3.08
C TYR A 55 0.47 2.97 2.04
N ALA A 56 -0.35 2.85 1.00
CA ALA A 56 -0.05 2.02 -0.16
C ALA A 56 1.06 2.68 -0.99
N ARG A 57 2.06 1.91 -1.36
CA ARG A 57 3.21 2.39 -2.15
C ARG A 57 3.12 1.97 -3.62
N GLY A 58 1.92 1.60 -4.08
CA GLY A 58 1.63 1.30 -5.48
C GLY A 58 1.79 2.50 -6.41
N PRO A 59 1.70 2.29 -7.74
CA PRO A 59 1.53 0.99 -8.40
C PRO A 59 2.81 0.15 -8.44
N PHE A 60 4.00 0.72 -8.19
CA PHE A 60 5.29 0.04 -8.29
C PHE A 60 5.84 -0.45 -6.95
N GLY A 61 5.33 0.08 -5.85
CA GLY A 61 5.77 -0.29 -4.51
C GLY A 61 5.30 -1.68 -4.11
N LYS A 62 6.13 -2.37 -3.33
CA LYS A 62 5.90 -3.75 -2.86
C LYS A 62 5.47 -3.80 -1.39
N HIS A 63 5.07 -2.67 -0.83
CA HIS A 63 4.68 -2.56 0.57
C HIS A 63 3.42 -1.70 0.70
N THR A 64 2.55 -2.09 1.60
CA THR A 64 1.49 -1.26 2.16
C THR A 64 1.64 -1.26 3.66
N TYR A 65 1.71 -0.08 4.25
CA TYR A 65 1.77 0.09 5.69
C TYR A 65 0.41 0.53 6.21
N MET A 66 -0.08 -0.18 7.22
CA MET A 66 -1.26 0.19 7.98
C MET A 66 -0.81 0.72 9.34
N LEU A 67 -1.23 1.94 9.67
CA LEU A 67 -0.93 2.61 10.93
C LEU A 67 -2.22 2.77 11.71
N ASP A 68 -2.31 2.17 12.87
CA ASP A 68 -3.50 2.24 13.73
C ASP A 68 -3.34 3.37 14.75
N LEU A 69 -4.33 4.24 14.80
CA LEU A 69 -4.43 5.35 15.74
C LEU A 69 -5.53 5.07 16.76
N ASP A 70 -5.30 5.46 17.99
CA ASP A 70 -6.32 5.45 19.04
C ASP A 70 -7.36 6.56 18.85
N ALA A 71 -8.35 6.61 19.75
CA ALA A 71 -9.41 7.62 19.72
C ALA A 71 -8.91 9.07 19.92
N GLN A 72 -7.70 9.25 20.44
CA GLN A 72 -7.03 10.55 20.61
C GLN A 72 -6.15 10.91 19.40
N GLY A 73 -6.15 10.10 18.33
CA GLY A 73 -5.34 10.30 17.13
C GLY A 73 -3.84 10.05 17.35
N ARG A 74 -3.51 9.18 18.28
CA ARG A 74 -2.14 8.78 18.55
C ARG A 74 -1.83 7.41 18.00
N LEU A 75 -0.63 7.24 17.42
CA LEU A 75 -0.17 5.96 16.89
C LEU A 75 -0.15 4.89 17.97
N SER A 76 -0.91 3.83 17.78
CA SER A 76 -0.89 2.62 18.62
C SER A 76 0.15 1.62 18.10
N GLY A 77 0.29 1.52 16.78
CA GLY A 77 1.23 0.64 16.12
C GLY A 77 1.11 0.70 14.60
N TRP A 78 2.02 0.02 13.93
CA TRP A 78 1.98 -0.09 12.48
C TRP A 78 2.47 -1.47 12.01
N GLN A 79 2.09 -1.84 10.81
CA GLN A 79 2.48 -3.10 10.18
C GLN A 79 2.56 -2.98 8.67
N GLN A 80 3.49 -3.70 8.06
CA GLN A 80 3.48 -3.99 6.63
C GLN A 80 2.55 -5.18 6.40
N VAL A 81 1.55 -5.01 5.50
CA VAL A 81 0.44 -5.96 5.41
C VAL A 81 0.51 -6.89 4.19
N LEU A 82 1.33 -6.59 3.18
CA LEU A 82 1.44 -7.40 1.97
C LEU A 82 2.39 -8.59 2.19
N THR A 83 1.88 -9.66 2.79
CA THR A 83 2.62 -10.88 3.09
C THR A 83 1.83 -12.13 2.68
N GLU A 84 2.51 -13.18 2.25
CA GLU A 84 1.87 -14.45 1.86
C GLU A 84 1.03 -15.06 2.99
N ALA A 85 1.48 -14.95 4.23
CA ALA A 85 0.72 -15.46 5.37
C ALA A 85 -0.67 -14.81 5.49
N ARG A 86 -0.76 -13.49 5.23
CA ARG A 86 -2.04 -12.78 5.22
C ARG A 86 -2.86 -13.05 3.98
N PHE A 87 -2.22 -13.13 2.82
CA PHE A 87 -2.89 -13.44 1.55
C PHE A 87 -3.56 -14.81 1.60
N ASN A 88 -2.86 -15.81 2.12
CA ASN A 88 -3.36 -17.17 2.23
C ASN A 88 -4.50 -17.33 3.26
N ALA A 89 -4.75 -16.34 4.09
CA ALA A 89 -5.88 -16.31 5.02
C ALA A 89 -7.17 -15.75 4.39
N VAL A 90 -7.11 -15.18 3.19
CA VAL A 90 -8.29 -14.64 2.49
C VAL A 90 -9.19 -15.79 2.04
N MET A 91 -10.46 -15.71 2.40
CA MET A 91 -11.46 -16.71 2.03
C MET A 91 -12.42 -16.19 0.97
N VAL A 92 -12.94 -17.09 0.15
CA VAL A 92 -14.06 -16.80 -0.75
C VAL A 92 -15.25 -16.32 0.08
N GLY A 93 -15.95 -15.29 -0.42
CA GLY A 93 -17.04 -14.62 0.27
C GLY A 93 -16.62 -13.46 1.18
N THR A 94 -15.32 -13.24 1.40
CA THR A 94 -14.84 -12.05 2.14
C THR A 94 -15.29 -10.77 1.42
N PRO A 95 -15.88 -9.80 2.12
CA PRO A 95 -16.23 -8.50 1.51
C PRO A 95 -14.99 -7.77 0.98
N GLY A 96 -15.11 -7.15 -0.20
CA GLY A 96 -14.02 -6.35 -0.79
C GLY A 96 -13.56 -5.20 0.12
N GLU A 97 -14.49 -4.59 0.87
CA GLU A 97 -14.15 -3.57 1.88
C GLU A 97 -13.21 -4.11 2.97
N GLN A 98 -13.39 -5.38 3.37
CA GLN A 98 -12.47 -6.02 4.31
C GLN A 98 -11.08 -6.23 3.68
N ILE A 99 -11.01 -6.58 2.39
CA ILE A 99 -9.73 -6.68 1.68
C ILE A 99 -9.01 -5.33 1.67
N LEU A 100 -9.72 -4.22 1.37
CA LEU A 100 -9.15 -2.88 1.45
C LEU A 100 -8.71 -2.52 2.87
N PHE A 101 -9.50 -2.86 3.88
CA PHE A 101 -9.14 -2.64 5.28
C PHE A 101 -7.88 -3.40 5.71
N GLU A 102 -7.68 -4.61 5.17
CA GLU A 102 -6.55 -5.49 5.54
C GLU A 102 -5.29 -5.21 4.72
N PHE A 103 -5.42 -4.96 3.42
CA PHE A 103 -4.28 -4.84 2.50
C PHE A 103 -4.13 -3.45 1.88
N GLY A 104 -5.14 -2.59 1.99
CA GLY A 104 -5.20 -1.30 1.31
C GLY A 104 -5.52 -1.41 -0.16
N HIS A 105 -5.32 -0.30 -0.88
CA HIS A 105 -5.57 -0.24 -2.31
C HIS A 105 -4.59 -1.13 -3.07
N PRO A 106 -5.07 -1.92 -4.05
CA PRO A 106 -4.22 -2.75 -4.89
C PRO A 106 -3.35 -1.90 -5.82
N ALA A 107 -2.23 -2.47 -6.27
CA ALA A 107 -1.36 -1.86 -7.27
C ALA A 107 -2.05 -1.68 -8.64
N GLN A 108 -2.97 -2.59 -8.95
CA GLN A 108 -3.75 -2.57 -10.19
C GLN A 108 -5.13 -3.17 -9.96
N GLN A 109 -6.12 -2.61 -10.67
CA GLN A 109 -7.47 -3.18 -10.78
C GLN A 109 -7.80 -3.39 -12.25
N GLN A 110 -8.33 -4.56 -12.60
CA GLN A 110 -8.75 -4.90 -13.95
C GLN A 110 -10.16 -5.51 -13.95
N HIS A 111 -11.09 -4.84 -14.58
CA HIS A 111 -12.44 -5.37 -14.75
C HIS A 111 -12.51 -6.40 -15.88
N ILE A 112 -13.11 -7.56 -15.61
CA ILE A 112 -13.31 -8.67 -16.56
C ILE A 112 -14.81 -8.81 -16.81
N GLY A 113 -15.33 -8.03 -17.75
CA GLY A 113 -16.79 -7.92 -17.99
C GLY A 113 -17.50 -9.24 -18.28
N ARG A 114 -16.87 -10.19 -18.99
CA ARG A 114 -17.46 -11.51 -19.29
C ARG A 114 -17.63 -12.40 -18.05
N GLN A 115 -16.85 -12.16 -17.00
CA GLN A 115 -16.86 -12.95 -15.78
C GLN A 115 -17.56 -12.22 -14.62
N HIS A 116 -17.99 -10.98 -14.85
CA HIS A 116 -18.64 -10.14 -13.83
C HIS A 116 -17.81 -9.99 -12.57
N LEU A 117 -16.51 -9.72 -12.74
CA LEU A 117 -15.58 -9.53 -11.62
C LEU A 117 -14.51 -8.48 -11.93
N THR A 118 -13.87 -7.99 -10.87
CA THR A 118 -12.70 -7.13 -10.93
C THR A 118 -11.53 -7.81 -10.23
N VAL A 119 -10.42 -7.96 -10.92
CA VAL A 119 -9.19 -8.53 -10.36
C VAL A 119 -8.40 -7.39 -9.70
N TRP A 120 -8.11 -7.54 -8.42
CA TRP A 120 -7.26 -6.65 -7.62
C TRP A 120 -5.89 -7.30 -7.47
N SER A 121 -4.84 -6.66 -7.98
CA SER A 121 -3.47 -7.20 -7.97
C SER A 121 -2.61 -6.43 -6.98
N TYR A 122 -1.96 -7.16 -6.06
CA TYR A 122 -1.10 -6.65 -5.00
C TYR A 122 0.33 -7.04 -5.26
N ARG A 123 1.21 -6.07 -5.53
CA ARG A 123 2.65 -6.31 -5.56
C ARG A 123 3.19 -6.43 -4.16
N TYR A 124 4.04 -7.42 -3.94
CA TYR A 124 4.68 -7.62 -2.65
C TYR A 124 6.12 -8.07 -2.83
N TRP A 125 6.88 -8.08 -1.75
CA TRP A 125 8.25 -8.55 -1.79
C TRP A 125 8.29 -10.08 -1.79
N THR A 126 8.85 -10.66 -2.84
CA THR A 126 8.95 -12.09 -3.06
C THR A 126 10.19 -12.38 -3.92
N PRO A 127 10.90 -13.51 -3.69
CA PRO A 127 12.03 -13.93 -4.52
C PRO A 127 11.61 -14.42 -5.92
N VAL A 128 10.37 -14.85 -6.07
CA VAL A 128 9.76 -15.22 -7.35
C VAL A 128 8.88 -14.07 -7.81
N CYS A 129 9.07 -13.61 -9.03
CA CYS A 129 8.43 -12.41 -9.54
C CYS A 129 6.94 -12.61 -9.77
N GLN A 130 6.16 -12.51 -8.70
CA GLN A 130 4.71 -12.70 -8.71
C GLN A 130 3.99 -11.61 -7.90
N TRP A 131 2.71 -11.44 -8.19
CA TRP A 131 1.79 -10.69 -7.36
C TRP A 131 0.67 -11.58 -6.83
N PHE A 132 0.05 -11.15 -5.74
CA PHE A 132 -1.17 -11.77 -5.24
C PHE A 132 -2.38 -11.12 -5.89
N GLN A 133 -3.36 -11.93 -6.27
CA GLN A 133 -4.58 -11.48 -6.94
C GLN A 133 -5.82 -11.90 -6.17
N VAL A 134 -6.78 -10.98 -6.09
CA VAL A 134 -8.10 -11.18 -5.50
C VAL A 134 -9.14 -10.83 -6.56
N SER A 135 -9.95 -11.79 -6.97
CA SER A 135 -11.08 -11.58 -7.85
C SER A 135 -12.31 -11.23 -7.02
N VAL A 136 -12.85 -10.04 -7.22
CA VAL A 136 -14.04 -9.52 -6.52
C VAL A 136 -15.19 -9.49 -7.51
N GLY A 137 -16.29 -10.19 -7.21
CA GLY A 137 -17.50 -10.22 -8.02
C GLY A 137 -18.27 -8.91 -7.98
N ASP A 138 -19.28 -8.78 -8.85
CA ASP A 138 -20.17 -7.60 -8.89
C ASP A 138 -20.97 -7.41 -7.60
N ASP A 139 -21.11 -8.48 -6.79
CA ASP A 139 -21.70 -8.41 -5.45
C ASP A 139 -20.76 -7.85 -4.37
N GLY A 140 -19.54 -7.44 -4.75
CA GLY A 140 -18.54 -6.90 -3.87
C GLY A 140 -17.80 -7.91 -3.00
N LYS A 141 -17.90 -9.22 -3.29
CA LYS A 141 -17.26 -10.27 -2.49
C LYS A 141 -16.16 -10.98 -3.26
N VAL A 142 -15.20 -11.50 -2.51
CA VAL A 142 -14.14 -12.36 -3.06
C VAL A 142 -14.73 -13.63 -3.62
N VAL A 143 -14.46 -13.90 -4.89
CA VAL A 143 -14.86 -15.15 -5.58
C VAL A 143 -13.69 -16.09 -5.77
N GLU A 144 -12.48 -15.56 -5.85
CA GLU A 144 -11.26 -16.34 -6.05
C GLU A 144 -10.04 -15.54 -5.58
N THR A 145 -8.99 -16.26 -5.16
CA THR A 145 -7.66 -15.71 -4.92
C THR A 145 -6.59 -16.57 -5.58
N GLY A 146 -5.46 -15.97 -5.93
CA GLY A 146 -4.36 -16.70 -6.55
C GLY A 146 -3.10 -15.86 -6.67
N TYR A 147 -2.09 -16.48 -7.25
CA TYR A 147 -0.83 -15.83 -7.57
C TYR A 147 -0.61 -15.87 -9.07
N GLY A 148 -0.15 -14.78 -9.64
CA GLY A 148 0.19 -14.65 -11.05
C GLY A 148 1.56 -14.02 -11.23
N ILE A 149 2.13 -14.14 -12.42
CA ILE A 149 3.40 -13.46 -12.76
C ILE A 149 3.15 -11.94 -12.76
N ASP A 150 4.01 -11.17 -12.09
CA ASP A 150 3.96 -9.71 -12.16
C ASP A 150 4.46 -9.27 -13.54
N PRO A 151 3.63 -8.59 -14.36
CA PRO A 151 4.03 -8.15 -15.70
C PRO A 151 5.27 -7.25 -15.73
N MET A 152 5.62 -6.61 -14.62
CA MET A 152 6.86 -5.83 -14.54
C MET A 152 8.13 -6.68 -14.59
N CYS A 153 8.02 -7.99 -14.41
CA CYS A 153 9.17 -8.88 -14.45
C CYS A 153 9.57 -9.28 -15.86
N ASP A 154 8.58 -9.33 -16.76
CA ASP A 154 8.83 -9.65 -18.17
C ASP A 154 9.65 -8.57 -18.88
N TYR A 155 9.57 -7.31 -18.44
CA TYR A 155 10.36 -6.21 -19.00
C TYR A 155 11.87 -6.35 -18.79
N ASN A 156 12.31 -7.06 -17.74
CA ASN A 156 13.73 -7.22 -17.44
C ASN A 156 14.39 -8.42 -18.15
N ASP A 157 13.59 -9.40 -18.61
CA ASP A 157 14.13 -10.58 -19.28
C ASP A 157 14.43 -10.32 -20.77
N HIS A 158 13.70 -9.42 -21.42
CA HIS A 158 13.90 -9.09 -22.83
C HIS A 158 15.13 -8.20 -23.09
N ASP A 159 15.58 -7.41 -22.11
CA ASP A 159 16.77 -6.57 -22.23
C ASP A 159 18.08 -7.36 -22.12
N ASN A 160 18.07 -8.58 -21.59
CA ASN A 160 19.27 -9.43 -21.49
C ASN A 160 19.53 -10.29 -22.73
N ASP A 161 18.52 -10.55 -23.56
CA ASP A 161 18.68 -11.41 -24.75
C ASP A 161 19.20 -10.63 -25.98
N SER A 162 19.22 -9.30 -25.92
CA SER A 162 19.73 -8.44 -27.01
C SER A 162 21.24 -8.13 -26.91
N ARG A 163 21.98 -8.75 -25.99
CA ARG A 163 23.42 -8.53 -25.78
C ARG A 163 24.30 -9.77 -26.02
N THR A 164 23.87 -10.73 -26.82
CA THR A 164 24.73 -11.84 -27.29
C THR A 164 25.07 -11.70 -28.77
#